data_0e681bdbb4501a68d1f4fb6214b8536e
#
_entry.id   0e681bdbb4501a68d1f4fb6214b8536e
#
_cell.length_a   1.000
_cell.length_b   1.000
_cell.length_c   1.000
_cell.angle_alpha   90.00
_cell.angle_beta   90.00
_cell.angle_gamma   90.00
#
_symmetry.space_group_name_H-M   'P 1'
#
loop_
_entity.id
_entity.type
_entity.pdbx_description
1 polymer ?
#
loop_
_entity_poly.entity_id
_entity_poly.type
_entity_poly.pdbx_seq_one_letter_code
_entity_poly.pdbx_strand_id
1 'polypeptide(L)'
;MKLNEFDKQKTEKLKGNLKAAVFDMDGLMFNTEWLIKYCWDVTGKEMGYDNFGDNIYNTLGMNYNRRREYFLDKYGEDFDFEGFTDRYREVSADYLAKNGTPVKKGLINILDFLKENKIKMAVATSSSRKYAMSKICDVGIEGYFDTIICGDMVTKSKPDPQIYKMACNGLGVDYASCIAFEDSPNGIRSAYAAGMNPIMIPDLLADAPEEVEEMIVAKLEDLDEAIKFLKNILEK
;
A
#
# COMPACT_ATOMS: atom_id res chain seq x y z
N MET A 1 -0.46 -4.69 -18.12
CA MET A 1 -0.27 -6.11 -17.70
C MET A 1 -1.54 -6.57 -17.00
N LYS A 2 -2.05 -7.76 -17.27
CA LYS A 2 -3.22 -8.33 -16.59
C LYS A 2 -2.85 -8.86 -15.21
N LEU A 3 -3.86 -9.07 -14.34
CA LEU A 3 -3.64 -9.72 -13.05
C LEU A 3 -3.00 -11.12 -13.24
N ASN A 4 -2.06 -11.45 -12.34
CA ASN A 4 -1.28 -12.68 -12.35
C ASN A 4 -0.40 -12.88 -13.62
N GLU A 5 -0.12 -11.80 -14.34
CA GLU A 5 0.90 -11.77 -15.39
C GLU A 5 2.22 -11.22 -14.85
N PHE A 6 3.32 -11.63 -15.46
CA PHE A 6 4.66 -11.19 -15.11
C PHE A 6 5.57 -11.06 -16.32
N ASP A 7 6.53 -10.13 -16.23
CA ASP A 7 7.59 -9.94 -17.24
C ASP A 7 8.66 -11.02 -17.03
N LYS A 8 8.72 -11.97 -17.97
CA LYS A 8 9.66 -13.09 -17.92
C LYS A 8 11.12 -12.63 -17.90
N GLN A 9 11.47 -11.58 -18.67
CA GLN A 9 12.85 -11.10 -18.74
C GLN A 9 13.29 -10.44 -17.44
N LYS A 10 12.42 -9.64 -16.81
CA LYS A 10 12.70 -9.02 -15.51
C LYS A 10 12.75 -10.09 -14.41
N THR A 11 11.85 -11.08 -14.46
CA THR A 11 11.81 -12.20 -13.50
C THR A 11 13.10 -13.01 -13.52
N GLU A 12 13.62 -13.34 -14.72
CA GLU A 12 14.87 -14.10 -14.85
C GLU A 12 16.08 -13.37 -14.22
N LYS A 13 16.13 -12.03 -14.27
CA LYS A 13 17.18 -11.25 -13.60
C LYS A 13 17.15 -11.34 -12.08
N LEU A 14 15.98 -11.62 -11.50
CA LEU A 14 15.81 -11.76 -10.05
C LEU A 14 16.18 -13.16 -9.54
N LYS A 15 16.17 -14.19 -10.38
CA LYS A 15 16.48 -15.56 -9.99
C LYS A 15 17.88 -15.65 -9.38
N GLY A 16 17.95 -16.16 -8.15
CA GLY A 16 19.18 -16.28 -7.37
C GLY A 16 19.78 -14.96 -6.87
N ASN A 17 19.21 -13.80 -7.26
CA ASN A 17 19.71 -12.47 -6.91
C ASN A 17 18.84 -11.73 -5.90
N LEU A 18 17.62 -12.18 -5.62
CA LEU A 18 16.72 -11.56 -4.66
C LEU A 18 17.31 -11.59 -3.24
N LYS A 19 17.44 -10.44 -2.60
CA LYS A 19 18.01 -10.26 -1.26
C LYS A 19 17.04 -9.60 -0.28
N ALA A 20 16.12 -8.77 -0.78
CA ALA A 20 15.20 -8.04 0.07
C ALA A 20 13.85 -7.77 -0.60
N ALA A 21 12.84 -7.58 0.26
CA ALA A 21 11.52 -7.10 -0.11
C ALA A 21 11.19 -5.83 0.68
N VAL A 22 10.73 -4.79 -0.01
CA VAL A 22 10.29 -3.54 0.59
C VAL A 22 8.80 -3.39 0.33
N PHE A 23 8.05 -3.16 1.39
CA PHE A 23 6.58 -3.06 1.36
C PHE A 23 6.15 -1.61 1.48
N ASP A 24 5.26 -1.15 0.61
CA ASP A 24 4.38 -0.05 0.99
C ASP A 24 3.45 -0.50 2.13
N MET A 25 2.70 0.41 2.71
CA MET A 25 1.89 0.10 3.88
C MET A 25 0.39 0.25 3.62
N ASP A 26 -0.03 1.48 3.30
CA ASP A 26 -1.45 1.80 3.17
C ASP A 26 -1.99 1.32 1.81
N GLY A 27 -3.04 0.48 1.81
CA GLY A 27 -3.54 -0.15 0.59
C GLY A 27 -2.83 -1.45 0.21
N LEU A 28 -1.59 -1.70 0.70
CA LEU A 28 -0.83 -2.92 0.43
C LEU A 28 -0.77 -3.89 1.62
N MET A 29 -0.34 -3.42 2.79
CA MET A 29 -0.27 -4.24 4.01
C MET A 29 -1.59 -4.18 4.78
N PHE A 30 -2.19 -3.00 4.85
CA PHE A 30 -3.42 -2.73 5.59
C PHE A 30 -4.55 -2.33 4.65
N ASN A 31 -5.75 -2.81 4.96
CA ASN A 31 -6.96 -2.58 4.17
C ASN A 31 -7.60 -1.23 4.54
N THR A 32 -6.79 -0.16 4.49
CA THR A 32 -7.16 1.18 4.97
C THR A 32 -8.23 1.82 4.11
N GLU A 33 -8.16 1.66 2.79
CA GLU A 33 -9.16 2.21 1.86
C GLU A 33 -10.52 1.51 2.00
N TRP A 34 -10.52 0.19 2.16
CA TRP A 34 -11.73 -0.55 2.48
C TRP A 34 -12.36 -0.07 3.79
N LEU A 35 -11.55 0.16 4.83
CA LEU A 35 -12.05 0.67 6.11
C LEU A 35 -12.67 2.06 5.96
N ILE A 36 -12.05 2.96 5.21
CA ILE A 36 -12.60 4.28 4.90
C ILE A 36 -13.93 4.15 4.16
N LYS A 37 -13.99 3.31 3.12
CA LYS A 37 -15.23 3.02 2.38
C LYS A 37 -16.34 2.54 3.31
N TYR A 38 -16.05 1.56 4.15
CA TYR A 38 -16.99 1.04 5.14
C TYR A 38 -17.49 2.13 6.09
N CYS A 39 -16.58 2.94 6.64
CA CYS A 39 -16.96 4.04 7.56
C CYS A 39 -17.82 5.10 6.86
N TRP A 40 -17.53 5.39 5.59
CA TRP A 40 -18.34 6.32 4.79
C TRP A 40 -19.72 5.74 4.48
N ASP A 41 -19.84 4.46 4.20
CA ASP A 41 -21.15 3.80 4.01
C ASP A 41 -22.00 3.86 5.30
N VAL A 42 -21.40 3.58 6.45
CA VAL A 42 -22.08 3.67 7.75
C VAL A 42 -22.53 5.10 8.03
N THR A 43 -21.64 6.07 7.93
CA THR A 43 -21.94 7.48 8.21
C THR A 43 -22.93 8.05 7.19
N GLY A 44 -22.74 7.75 5.91
CA GLY A 44 -23.65 8.20 4.84
C GLY A 44 -25.07 7.70 5.07
N LYS A 45 -25.23 6.45 5.50
CA LYS A 45 -26.55 5.88 5.83
C LYS A 45 -27.22 6.62 7.01
N GLU A 46 -26.46 7.01 8.03
CA GLU A 46 -26.96 7.83 9.14
C GLU A 46 -27.42 9.22 8.65
N MET A 47 -26.79 9.75 7.60
CA MET A 47 -27.13 11.03 6.95
C MET A 47 -28.22 10.90 5.86
N GLY A 48 -28.72 9.69 5.59
CA GLY A 48 -29.78 9.44 4.60
C GLY A 48 -29.29 9.18 3.17
N TYR A 49 -27.99 8.84 2.99
CA TYR A 49 -27.43 8.48 1.69
C TYR A 49 -27.13 6.99 1.60
N ASP A 50 -27.47 6.37 0.47
CA ASP A 50 -27.10 5.00 0.16
C ASP A 50 -25.79 4.93 -0.63
N ASN A 51 -24.98 3.87 -0.42
CA ASN A 51 -23.70 3.60 -1.10
C ASN A 51 -22.73 4.80 -1.05
N PHE A 52 -22.73 5.53 0.06
CA PHE A 52 -21.94 6.76 0.21
C PHE A 52 -20.44 6.48 0.16
N GLY A 53 -20.01 5.31 0.59
CA GLY A 53 -18.63 4.85 0.54
C GLY A 53 -18.07 4.77 -0.88
N ASP A 54 -18.91 4.65 -1.92
CA ASP A 54 -18.44 4.62 -3.31
C ASP A 54 -17.80 5.95 -3.76
N ASN A 55 -17.98 7.03 -3.01
CA ASN A 55 -17.26 8.27 -3.24
C ASN A 55 -15.74 8.12 -3.10
N ILE A 56 -15.27 7.08 -2.41
CA ILE A 56 -13.84 6.84 -2.27
C ILE A 56 -13.15 6.68 -3.62
N TYR A 57 -13.77 6.01 -4.57
CA TYR A 57 -13.21 5.79 -5.92
C TYR A 57 -12.91 7.10 -6.67
N ASN A 58 -13.64 8.17 -6.36
CA ASN A 58 -13.46 9.48 -6.97
C ASN A 58 -12.55 10.41 -6.16
N THR A 59 -12.20 10.02 -4.94
CA THR A 59 -11.47 10.90 -3.99
C THR A 59 -10.12 10.33 -3.55
N LEU A 60 -9.71 9.18 -4.10
CA LEU A 60 -8.40 8.58 -3.84
C LEU A 60 -7.28 9.58 -4.16
N GLY A 61 -6.33 9.70 -3.23
CA GLY A 61 -5.20 10.64 -3.36
C GLY A 61 -5.55 12.12 -3.20
N MET A 62 -6.81 12.47 -2.96
CA MET A 62 -7.20 13.86 -2.68
C MET A 62 -6.84 14.24 -1.23
N ASN A 63 -6.30 15.45 -1.08
CA ASN A 63 -6.18 16.07 0.24
C ASN A 63 -7.55 16.50 0.79
N TYR A 64 -7.58 16.91 2.07
CA TYR A 64 -8.81 17.32 2.76
C TYR A 64 -9.60 18.38 2.01
N ASN A 65 -8.96 19.45 1.52
CA ASN A 65 -9.65 20.57 0.87
C ASN A 65 -10.28 20.16 -0.46
N ARG A 66 -9.54 19.42 -1.31
CA ARG A 66 -10.07 18.91 -2.58
C ARG A 66 -11.20 17.90 -2.37
N ARG A 67 -11.11 17.11 -1.31
CA ARG A 67 -12.18 16.18 -0.95
C ARG A 67 -13.43 16.93 -0.50
N ARG A 68 -13.27 17.98 0.29
CA ARG A 68 -14.37 18.89 0.69
C ARG A 68 -15.06 19.52 -0.51
N GLU A 69 -14.29 20.10 -1.44
CA GLU A 69 -14.81 20.65 -2.69
C GLU A 69 -15.63 19.59 -3.47
N TYR A 70 -15.09 18.39 -3.67
CA TYR A 70 -15.80 17.31 -4.34
C TYR A 70 -17.15 16.97 -3.68
N PHE A 71 -17.23 16.92 -2.36
CA PHE A 71 -18.47 16.60 -1.67
C PHE A 71 -19.49 17.75 -1.76
N LEU A 72 -19.06 19.01 -1.65
CA LEU A 72 -19.93 20.17 -1.83
C LEU A 72 -20.46 20.28 -3.27
N ASP A 73 -19.62 20.05 -4.27
CA ASP A 73 -20.03 20.03 -5.68
C ASP A 73 -21.07 18.92 -5.95
N LYS A 74 -20.91 17.76 -5.32
CA LYS A 74 -21.75 16.60 -5.57
C LYS A 74 -23.07 16.61 -4.80
N TYR A 75 -23.07 17.06 -3.55
CA TYR A 75 -24.21 16.97 -2.62
C TYR A 75 -24.81 18.33 -2.28
N GLY A 76 -24.21 19.43 -2.72
CA GLY A 76 -24.67 20.82 -2.50
C GLY A 76 -23.89 21.52 -1.39
N GLU A 77 -23.97 22.87 -1.41
CA GLU A 77 -23.27 23.73 -0.45
C GLU A 77 -23.72 23.51 1.01
N ASP A 78 -24.91 22.98 1.22
CA ASP A 78 -25.46 22.68 2.55
C ASP A 78 -25.00 21.32 3.10
N PHE A 79 -24.16 20.57 2.38
CA PHE A 79 -23.61 19.30 2.86
C PHE A 79 -22.66 19.55 4.04
N ASP A 80 -22.98 18.98 5.19
CA ASP A 80 -22.14 19.08 6.40
C ASP A 80 -20.90 18.16 6.29
N PHE A 81 -19.91 18.63 5.53
CA PHE A 81 -18.65 17.89 5.33
C PHE A 81 -17.84 17.73 6.61
N GLU A 82 -17.85 18.72 7.48
CA GLU A 82 -17.16 18.70 8.78
C GLU A 82 -17.80 17.66 9.71
N GLY A 83 -19.11 17.70 9.89
CA GLY A 83 -19.85 16.72 10.68
C GLY A 83 -19.71 15.29 10.14
N PHE A 84 -19.78 15.14 8.80
CA PHE A 84 -19.47 13.84 8.15
C PHE A 84 -18.06 13.36 8.47
N THR A 85 -17.07 14.27 8.39
CA THR A 85 -15.67 13.91 8.64
C THR A 85 -15.43 13.46 10.06
N ASP A 86 -16.00 14.15 11.03
CA ASP A 86 -15.87 13.81 12.44
C ASP A 86 -16.57 12.49 12.75
N ARG A 87 -17.78 12.30 12.20
CA ARG A 87 -18.54 11.07 12.42
C ARG A 87 -17.88 9.83 11.83
N TYR A 88 -17.39 9.87 10.58
CA TYR A 88 -16.71 8.69 10.03
C TYR A 88 -15.40 8.35 10.77
N ARG A 89 -14.74 9.34 11.37
CA ARG A 89 -13.56 9.09 12.23
C ARG A 89 -13.94 8.37 13.51
N GLU A 90 -15.08 8.73 14.13
CA GLU A 90 -15.61 8.00 15.29
C GLU A 90 -15.93 6.55 14.91
N VAL A 91 -16.66 6.33 13.81
CA VAL A 91 -16.97 4.99 13.31
C VAL A 91 -15.70 4.18 13.05
N SER A 92 -14.65 4.82 12.50
CA SER A 92 -13.35 4.17 12.29
C SER A 92 -12.67 3.81 13.61
N ALA A 93 -12.69 4.71 14.60
CA ALA A 93 -12.11 4.43 15.92
C ALA A 93 -12.83 3.26 16.62
N ASP A 94 -14.17 3.25 16.58
CA ASP A 94 -14.98 2.17 17.14
C ASP A 94 -14.73 0.82 16.44
N TYR A 95 -14.61 0.84 15.11
CA TYR A 95 -14.27 -0.35 14.33
C TYR A 95 -12.90 -0.91 14.75
N LEU A 96 -11.88 -0.04 14.79
CA LEU A 96 -10.51 -0.43 15.13
C LEU A 96 -10.41 -0.93 16.58
N ALA A 97 -11.09 -0.28 17.51
CA ALA A 97 -11.13 -0.72 18.92
C ALA A 97 -11.74 -2.12 19.09
N LYS A 98 -12.73 -2.46 18.26
CA LYS A 98 -13.44 -3.74 18.32
C LYS A 98 -12.76 -4.85 17.53
N ASN A 99 -12.20 -4.56 16.37
CA ASN A 99 -11.75 -5.54 15.39
C ASN A 99 -10.24 -5.52 15.13
N GLY A 100 -9.52 -4.51 15.63
CA GLY A 100 -8.12 -4.26 15.28
C GLY A 100 -7.94 -3.68 13.87
N THR A 101 -6.70 -3.48 13.48
CA THR A 101 -6.33 -2.99 12.14
C THR A 101 -6.58 -4.07 11.09
N PRO A 102 -7.41 -3.82 10.05
CA PRO A 102 -7.67 -4.80 9.00
C PRO A 102 -6.44 -4.97 8.11
N VAL A 103 -5.97 -6.21 7.97
CA VAL A 103 -4.82 -6.57 7.13
C VAL A 103 -5.25 -7.06 5.76
N LYS A 104 -4.38 -6.87 4.77
CA LYS A 104 -4.57 -7.44 3.43
C LYS A 104 -4.36 -8.95 3.43
N LYS A 105 -5.10 -9.62 2.54
CA LYS A 105 -5.00 -11.06 2.35
C LYS A 105 -3.57 -11.48 2.02
N GLY A 106 -3.06 -12.47 2.75
CA GLY A 106 -1.72 -13.02 2.55
C GLY A 106 -0.60 -12.26 3.27
N LEU A 107 -0.87 -11.16 4.00
CA LEU A 107 0.20 -10.38 4.64
C LEU A 107 1.07 -11.24 5.56
N ILE A 108 0.49 -11.91 6.52
CA ILE A 108 1.26 -12.72 7.48
C ILE A 108 1.98 -13.86 6.74
N ASN A 109 1.30 -14.51 5.80
CA ASN A 109 1.86 -15.62 5.03
C ASN A 109 3.12 -15.20 4.24
N ILE A 110 3.11 -14.04 3.59
CA ILE A 110 4.29 -13.57 2.83
C ILE A 110 5.43 -13.14 3.75
N LEU A 111 5.13 -12.51 4.90
CA LEU A 111 6.16 -12.13 5.87
C LEU A 111 6.86 -13.38 6.43
N ASP A 112 6.10 -14.41 6.81
CA ASP A 112 6.64 -15.71 7.26
C ASP A 112 7.48 -16.36 6.15
N PHE A 113 6.96 -16.42 4.93
CA PHE A 113 7.66 -17.00 3.78
C PHE A 113 9.00 -16.29 3.52
N LEU A 114 9.04 -14.98 3.53
CA LEU A 114 10.28 -14.22 3.31
C LEU A 114 11.28 -14.41 4.44
N LYS A 115 10.82 -14.46 5.69
CA LYS A 115 11.64 -14.72 6.87
C LYS A 115 12.28 -16.11 6.83
N GLU A 116 11.51 -17.14 6.48
CA GLU A 116 12.00 -18.52 6.32
C GLU A 116 13.07 -18.61 5.22
N ASN A 117 12.91 -17.85 4.14
CA ASN A 117 13.87 -17.79 3.04
C ASN A 117 15.03 -16.80 3.27
N LYS A 118 15.13 -16.19 4.46
CA LYS A 118 16.19 -15.23 4.86
C LYS A 118 16.28 -14.00 3.94
N ILE A 119 15.16 -13.58 3.40
CA ILE A 119 15.02 -12.34 2.62
C ILE A 119 14.80 -11.19 3.62
N LYS A 120 15.64 -10.17 3.56
CA LYS A 120 15.50 -8.98 4.41
C LYS A 120 14.22 -8.22 4.06
N MET A 121 13.61 -7.59 5.06
CA MET A 121 12.34 -6.89 4.87
C MET A 121 12.39 -5.45 5.39
N ALA A 122 11.77 -4.54 4.64
CA ALA A 122 11.58 -3.16 5.05
C ALA A 122 10.18 -2.66 4.74
N VAL A 123 9.77 -1.60 5.44
CA VAL A 123 8.59 -0.80 5.09
C VAL A 123 9.04 0.54 4.52
N ALA A 124 8.37 1.02 3.48
CA ALA A 124 8.56 2.35 2.86
C ALA A 124 7.19 3.02 2.65
N THR A 125 6.71 3.77 3.64
CA THR A 125 5.37 4.38 3.64
C THR A 125 5.43 5.90 3.60
N SER A 126 4.47 6.53 2.88
CA SER A 126 4.26 7.98 2.91
C SER A 126 3.62 8.48 4.23
N SER A 127 3.14 7.59 5.05
CA SER A 127 2.55 7.90 6.36
C SER A 127 3.60 8.32 7.39
N SER A 128 3.18 9.09 8.40
CA SER A 128 4.07 9.49 9.50
C SER A 128 4.51 8.28 10.34
N ARG A 129 5.69 8.38 10.96
CA ARG A 129 6.22 7.31 11.82
C ARG A 129 5.26 6.93 12.95
N LYS A 130 4.62 7.91 13.57
CA LYS A 130 3.65 7.67 14.64
C LYS A 130 2.49 6.80 14.17
N TYR A 131 1.93 7.11 13.00
CA TYR A 131 0.82 6.35 12.43
C TYR A 131 1.26 4.96 11.97
N ALA A 132 2.37 4.86 11.23
CA ALA A 132 2.89 3.59 10.75
C ALA A 132 3.18 2.61 11.89
N MET A 133 3.91 3.06 12.92
CA MET A 133 4.24 2.23 14.07
C MET A 133 2.99 1.79 14.84
N SER A 134 1.98 2.66 14.98
CA SER A 134 0.74 2.25 15.65
C SER A 134 0.05 1.09 14.95
N LYS A 135 0.03 1.07 13.61
CA LYS A 135 -0.58 0.00 12.80
C LYS A 135 0.26 -1.29 12.83
N ILE A 136 1.56 -1.17 12.66
CA ILE A 136 2.49 -2.29 12.66
C ILE A 136 2.50 -3.01 14.01
N CYS A 137 2.53 -2.26 15.13
CA CYS A 137 2.47 -2.82 16.48
C CYS A 137 1.08 -3.39 16.82
N ASP A 138 -0.01 -2.75 16.37
CA ASP A 138 -1.38 -3.25 16.58
C ASP A 138 -1.57 -4.67 16.00
N VAL A 139 -0.92 -4.94 14.88
CA VAL A 139 -0.94 -6.27 14.21
C VAL A 139 0.17 -7.21 14.72
N GLY A 140 1.16 -6.70 15.46
CA GLY A 140 2.26 -7.49 16.03
C GLY A 140 3.29 -7.96 15.01
N ILE A 141 3.52 -7.16 13.96
CA ILE A 141 4.42 -7.54 12.85
C ILE A 141 5.73 -6.73 12.82
N GLU A 142 6.01 -5.91 13.82
CA GLU A 142 7.24 -5.10 13.89
C GLU A 142 8.52 -5.94 13.81
N GLY A 143 8.50 -7.14 14.38
CA GLY A 143 9.64 -8.07 14.41
C GLY A 143 10.00 -8.73 13.08
N TYR A 144 9.26 -8.45 12.00
CA TYR A 144 9.59 -8.91 10.65
C TYR A 144 10.51 -7.95 9.89
N PHE A 145 10.51 -6.66 10.24
CA PHE A 145 11.16 -5.63 9.45
C PHE A 145 12.52 -5.23 10.03
N ASP A 146 13.55 -5.30 9.20
CA ASP A 146 14.91 -4.85 9.54
C ASP A 146 14.99 -3.31 9.55
N THR A 147 14.14 -2.62 8.78
CA THR A 147 14.04 -1.16 8.75
C THR A 147 12.65 -0.68 8.36
N ILE A 148 12.25 0.49 8.85
CA ILE A 148 10.97 1.14 8.55
C ILE A 148 11.25 2.60 8.23
N ILE A 149 10.99 3.01 6.98
CA ILE A 149 11.13 4.37 6.48
C ILE A 149 9.74 4.98 6.30
N CYS A 150 9.52 6.13 6.92
CA CYS A 150 8.23 6.82 6.97
C CYS A 150 8.31 8.18 6.27
N GLY A 151 7.15 8.73 5.91
CA GLY A 151 7.04 9.97 5.15
C GLY A 151 7.66 11.19 5.82
N ASP A 152 7.69 11.23 7.16
CA ASP A 152 8.34 12.27 7.95
C ASP A 152 9.88 12.14 8.06
N MET A 153 10.46 11.09 7.47
CA MET A 153 11.91 10.87 7.40
C MET A 153 12.50 11.28 6.04
N VAL A 154 11.66 11.66 5.08
CA VAL A 154 12.08 12.06 3.73
C VAL A 154 11.70 13.51 3.45
N THR A 155 12.44 14.15 2.54
CA THR A 155 12.16 15.52 2.10
C THR A 155 11.30 15.58 0.84
N LYS A 156 11.24 14.48 0.10
CA LYS A 156 10.44 14.33 -1.12
C LYS A 156 9.60 13.06 -1.04
N SER A 157 8.30 13.22 -1.23
CA SER A 157 7.35 12.10 -1.25
C SER A 157 7.36 11.35 -2.59
N LYS A 158 6.79 10.14 -2.62
CA LYS A 158 6.53 9.39 -3.86
C LYS A 158 5.80 10.30 -4.88
N PRO A 159 6.22 10.34 -6.14
CA PRO A 159 7.06 9.36 -6.86
C PRO A 159 8.58 9.58 -6.79
N ASP A 160 9.10 10.51 -5.97
CA ASP A 160 10.57 10.63 -5.79
C ASP A 160 11.12 9.32 -5.18
N PRO A 161 12.29 8.81 -5.65
CA PRO A 161 12.84 7.54 -5.19
C PRO A 161 13.45 7.55 -3.79
N GLN A 162 13.48 8.69 -3.11
CA GLN A 162 14.21 8.87 -1.85
C GLN A 162 13.83 7.82 -0.81
N ILE A 163 12.54 7.55 -0.61
CA ILE A 163 12.06 6.64 0.43
C ILE A 163 12.52 5.20 0.20
N TYR A 164 12.46 4.72 -1.05
CA TYR A 164 12.90 3.37 -1.40
C TYR A 164 14.40 3.21 -1.35
N LYS A 165 15.16 4.24 -1.79
CA LYS A 165 16.62 4.25 -1.64
C LYS A 165 17.04 4.19 -0.17
N MET A 166 16.37 4.94 0.70
CA MET A 166 16.63 4.89 2.13
C MET A 166 16.31 3.51 2.72
N ALA A 167 15.23 2.85 2.29
CA ALA A 167 14.89 1.50 2.74
C ALA A 167 15.98 0.49 2.34
N CYS A 168 16.40 0.46 1.08
CA CYS A 168 17.47 -0.44 0.61
C CYS A 168 18.82 -0.15 1.30
N ASN A 169 19.16 1.13 1.51
CA ASN A 169 20.38 1.51 2.24
C ASN A 169 20.34 1.03 3.69
N GLY A 170 19.18 1.14 4.36
CA GLY A 170 18.97 0.61 5.71
C GLY A 170 19.11 -0.91 5.79
N LEU A 171 18.74 -1.63 4.72
CA LEU A 171 18.93 -3.07 4.60
C LEU A 171 20.37 -3.46 4.21
N GLY A 172 21.18 -2.53 3.68
CA GLY A 172 22.53 -2.81 3.19
C GLY A 172 22.53 -3.72 1.96
N VAL A 173 21.59 -3.50 1.02
CA VAL A 173 21.45 -4.32 -0.20
C VAL A 173 21.42 -3.44 -1.44
N ASP A 174 21.82 -4.03 -2.58
CA ASP A 174 21.70 -3.38 -3.90
C ASP A 174 20.24 -3.25 -4.30
N TYR A 175 19.86 -2.10 -4.84
CA TYR A 175 18.50 -1.79 -5.30
C TYR A 175 17.99 -2.83 -6.32
N ALA A 176 18.84 -3.24 -7.28
CA ALA A 176 18.48 -4.23 -8.30
C ALA A 176 18.20 -5.64 -7.73
N SER A 177 18.65 -5.91 -6.48
CA SER A 177 18.38 -7.16 -5.76
C SER A 177 17.15 -7.07 -4.86
N CYS A 178 16.36 -5.99 -4.96
CA CYS A 178 15.19 -5.75 -4.13
C CYS A 178 13.91 -5.78 -4.97
N ILE A 179 12.87 -6.40 -4.40
CA ILE A 179 11.48 -6.23 -4.85
C ILE A 179 10.83 -5.13 -4.02
N ALA A 180 9.99 -4.31 -4.67
CA ALA A 180 9.07 -3.40 -3.99
C ALA A 180 7.63 -3.87 -4.23
N PHE A 181 6.88 -4.15 -3.16
CA PHE A 181 5.44 -4.39 -3.24
C PHE A 181 4.71 -3.08 -3.07
N GLU A 182 3.81 -2.76 -3.99
CA GLU A 182 3.10 -1.50 -4.09
C GLU A 182 1.69 -1.68 -4.65
N ASP A 183 0.77 -0.80 -4.23
CA ASP A 183 -0.61 -0.75 -4.72
C ASP A 183 -0.84 0.45 -5.65
N SER A 184 0.01 1.48 -5.59
CA SER A 184 -0.20 2.78 -6.22
C SER A 184 0.73 3.08 -7.37
N PRO A 185 0.26 3.79 -8.43
CA PRO A 185 1.12 4.24 -9.53
C PRO A 185 2.31 5.10 -9.10
N ASN A 186 2.12 5.99 -8.11
CA ASN A 186 3.20 6.84 -7.61
C ASN A 186 4.26 6.04 -6.85
N GLY A 187 3.85 5.02 -6.10
CA GLY A 187 4.77 4.13 -5.43
C GLY A 187 5.57 3.27 -6.41
N ILE A 188 4.93 2.74 -7.45
CA ILE A 188 5.60 2.01 -8.54
C ILE A 188 6.67 2.89 -9.19
N ARG A 189 6.32 4.15 -9.58
CA ARG A 189 7.30 5.09 -10.16
C ARG A 189 8.46 5.35 -9.21
N SER A 190 8.20 5.52 -7.92
CA SER A 190 9.22 5.75 -6.90
C SER A 190 10.17 4.57 -6.75
N ALA A 191 9.66 3.36 -6.65
CA ALA A 191 10.45 2.13 -6.55
C ALA A 191 11.26 1.87 -7.82
N TYR A 192 10.66 2.04 -9.01
CA TYR A 192 11.33 1.90 -10.30
C TYR A 192 12.47 2.93 -10.46
N ALA A 193 12.22 4.21 -10.13
CA ALA A 193 13.22 5.26 -10.16
C ALA A 193 14.35 5.05 -9.13
N ALA A 194 14.10 4.27 -8.07
CA ALA A 194 15.13 3.82 -7.14
C ALA A 194 16.02 2.70 -7.70
N GLY A 195 15.65 2.09 -8.84
CA GLY A 195 16.35 0.95 -9.45
C GLY A 195 15.92 -0.41 -8.89
N MET A 196 14.77 -0.47 -8.24
CA MET A 196 14.18 -1.70 -7.70
C MET A 196 13.31 -2.41 -8.74
N ASN A 197 12.76 -3.56 -8.36
CA ASN A 197 11.87 -4.39 -9.16
C ASN A 197 10.44 -4.31 -8.58
N PRO A 198 9.59 -3.39 -9.07
CA PRO A 198 8.26 -3.22 -8.52
C PRO A 198 7.32 -4.37 -8.88
N ILE A 199 6.52 -4.81 -7.92
CA ILE A 199 5.38 -5.72 -8.09
C ILE A 199 4.14 -4.95 -7.66
N MET A 200 3.15 -4.87 -8.55
CA MET A 200 1.89 -4.20 -8.26
C MET A 200 0.88 -5.18 -7.70
N ILE A 201 0.29 -4.83 -6.57
CA ILE A 201 -0.87 -5.50 -5.96
C ILE A 201 -1.94 -4.42 -5.78
N PRO A 202 -2.85 -4.24 -6.76
CA PRO A 202 -3.83 -3.16 -6.72
C PRO A 202 -4.75 -3.24 -5.50
N ASP A 203 -5.11 -2.09 -4.94
CA ASP A 203 -6.18 -2.00 -3.94
C ASP A 203 -7.54 -1.76 -4.63
N LEU A 204 -8.22 -0.67 -4.35
CA LEU A 204 -9.56 -0.38 -4.90
C LEU A 204 -9.55 -0.04 -6.39
N LEU A 205 -8.47 0.51 -6.92
CA LEU A 205 -8.30 0.81 -8.34
C LEU A 205 -7.36 -0.20 -8.99
N ALA A 206 -7.92 -1.05 -9.85
CA ALA A 206 -7.15 -2.10 -10.53
C ALA A 206 -6.31 -1.58 -11.72
N ASP A 207 -6.66 -0.42 -12.28
CA ASP A 207 -6.05 0.09 -13.50
C ASP A 207 -4.87 1.02 -13.20
N ALA A 208 -3.74 0.70 -13.80
CA ALA A 208 -2.56 1.55 -13.80
C ALA A 208 -2.39 2.20 -15.18
N PRO A 209 -1.85 3.43 -15.27
CA PRO A 209 -1.43 4.00 -16.53
C PRO A 209 -0.43 3.08 -17.28
N GLU A 210 -0.48 3.09 -18.61
CA GLU A 210 0.33 2.20 -19.46
C GLU A 210 1.83 2.29 -19.13
N GLU A 211 2.35 3.49 -18.90
CA GLU A 211 3.74 3.69 -18.53
C GLU A 211 4.13 3.03 -17.19
N VAL A 212 3.18 2.87 -16.28
CA VAL A 212 3.40 2.18 -14.99
C VAL A 212 3.44 0.67 -15.20
N GLU A 213 2.62 0.16 -16.12
CA GLU A 213 2.64 -1.27 -16.47
C GLU A 213 3.98 -1.72 -17.07
N GLU A 214 4.68 -0.83 -17.78
CA GLU A 214 6.03 -1.10 -18.29
C GLU A 214 7.09 -1.15 -17.17
N MET A 215 6.84 -0.51 -16.03
CA MET A 215 7.80 -0.47 -14.90
C MET A 215 7.75 -1.72 -14.03
N ILE A 216 6.60 -2.40 -13.95
CA ILE A 216 6.41 -3.52 -13.03
C ILE A 216 7.00 -4.83 -13.54
N VAL A 217 7.39 -5.70 -12.62
CA VAL A 217 7.81 -7.08 -12.89
C VAL A 217 6.62 -8.01 -12.96
N ALA A 218 5.63 -7.77 -12.10
CA ALA A 218 4.38 -8.53 -12.04
C ALA A 218 3.22 -7.65 -11.55
N LYS A 219 2.00 -8.00 -11.96
CA LYS A 219 0.74 -7.48 -11.41
C LYS A 219 -0.02 -8.66 -10.83
N LEU A 220 -0.19 -8.68 -9.51
CA LEU A 220 -0.72 -9.81 -8.76
C LEU A 220 -1.99 -9.42 -8.04
N GLU A 221 -2.86 -10.39 -7.76
CA GLU A 221 -4.15 -10.16 -7.14
C GLU A 221 -4.02 -9.83 -5.64
N ASP A 222 -3.13 -10.55 -4.94
CA ASP A 222 -2.90 -10.40 -3.50
C ASP A 222 -1.50 -10.89 -3.09
N LEU A 223 -1.19 -10.80 -1.80
CA LEU A 223 0.10 -11.21 -1.26
C LEU A 223 0.28 -12.75 -1.21
N ASP A 224 -0.79 -13.54 -1.27
CA ASP A 224 -0.68 -15.00 -1.41
C ASP A 224 -0.22 -15.38 -2.84
N GLU A 225 -0.69 -14.67 -3.88
CA GLU A 225 -0.18 -14.83 -5.24
C GLU A 225 1.29 -14.40 -5.35
N ALA A 226 1.69 -13.38 -4.57
CA ALA A 226 3.09 -12.98 -4.51
C ALA A 226 4.00 -14.10 -3.98
N ILE A 227 3.54 -14.93 -3.04
CA ILE A 227 4.29 -16.10 -2.57
C ILE A 227 4.51 -17.11 -3.71
N LYS A 228 3.50 -17.35 -4.55
CA LYS A 228 3.63 -18.27 -5.70
C LYS A 228 4.65 -17.73 -6.70
N PHE A 229 4.61 -16.42 -6.97
CA PHE A 229 5.58 -15.74 -7.82
C PHE A 229 7.02 -15.84 -7.25
N LEU A 230 7.19 -15.57 -5.95
CA LEU A 230 8.49 -15.62 -5.28
C LEU A 230 9.09 -17.03 -5.25
N LYS A 231 8.29 -18.09 -5.10
CA LYS A 231 8.77 -19.48 -5.20
C LYS A 231 9.49 -19.71 -6.51
N ASN A 232 8.94 -19.26 -7.64
CA ASN A 232 9.56 -19.39 -8.96
C ASN A 232 10.90 -18.64 -9.10
N ILE A 233 11.12 -17.58 -8.29
CA ILE A 233 12.37 -16.79 -8.28
C ILE A 233 13.41 -17.43 -7.36
N LEU A 234 12.99 -18.02 -6.23
CA LEU A 234 13.86 -18.58 -5.20
C LEU A 234 14.20 -20.05 -5.44
N GLU A 235 13.41 -20.77 -6.23
CA GLU A 235 13.76 -22.12 -6.69
C GLU A 235 15.04 -22.06 -7.55
N LYS A 236 16.02 -22.89 -7.17
CA LYS A 236 17.32 -23.01 -7.85
C LYS A 236 17.23 -23.89 -9.08
#